data_568d47aaaf489cbe2906eefc229c3655
#
_entry.id   568d47aaaf489cbe2906eefc229c3655
#
_cell.length_a   1.000
_cell.length_b   1.000
_cell.length_c   1.000
_cell.angle_alpha   90.00
_cell.angle_beta   90.00
_cell.angle_gamma   90.00
#
_symmetry.space_group_name_H-M   'P 1'
#
loop_
_entity.id
_entity.type
_entity.pdbx_description
1 polymer ?
#
loop_
_entity_poly.entity_id
_entity_poly.type
_entity_poly.pdbx_seq_one_letter_code
_entity_poly.pdbx_strand_id
1 'polypeptide(L)'
;YISFREAIPCGTAVEDDPAIGTGSTVYDEATKTYYTFYTGHKATEPREVILLATSKDCKTWTKDRSFRLSAPIEAGYDKNEFRDPYVFYDATAQCYRMLVSALKNGDGYIIEFTSTNLHDWDLKPEPFFNNIWGRFYECPDVFQMGSYWYMVYSSQGTKNEPAVVQYFYAQTLEELKGIAVENGQFPTSVPHEGWLDGVSFYAGKTAGDDTNRYLWGWCPTREGQKTTGTKSWAGALVAHRLIQNGDGTLSLDVPQAISAKYSQSVTLTEKTKVGDVTVSTSSYTLKANSFVRFARLRNRNKITMTATIPEENEAVFGLSFVDCSDKAEKARIFIEDKYNFLKLKEVEVNEKTGEWNDAGAITERAITPAADNVYHIEVYTEESVCVVYINGRYAFTNRIYDLAKNPWAIFCTEGEVTVSDIKLSTY
;
A
#
# COMPACT_ATOMS: atom_id res chain seq x y z
N TYR A 1 -16.99 0.03 -5.21
CA TYR A 1 -16.53 -0.25 -6.59
C TYR A 1 -17.68 -0.82 -7.41
N ILE A 2 -17.74 -0.45 -8.70
CA ILE A 2 -18.63 -1.10 -9.67
C ILE A 2 -17.75 -2.09 -10.43
N SER A 3 -18.05 -3.38 -10.32
CA SER A 3 -17.37 -4.41 -11.10
C SER A 3 -17.97 -4.44 -12.51
N PHE A 4 -17.11 -4.30 -13.50
CA PHE A 4 -17.44 -4.54 -14.90
C PHE A 4 -16.97 -5.94 -15.29
N ARG A 5 -17.32 -6.37 -16.52
CA ARG A 5 -16.72 -7.57 -17.12
C ARG A 5 -15.22 -7.38 -17.27
N GLU A 6 -14.49 -8.48 -17.37
CA GLU A 6 -13.05 -8.46 -17.71
C GLU A 6 -12.83 -7.61 -18.97
N ALA A 7 -11.99 -6.58 -18.84
CA ALA A 7 -11.69 -5.67 -19.95
C ALA A 7 -10.82 -6.39 -20.98
N ILE A 8 -9.80 -7.13 -20.51
CA ILE A 8 -8.89 -7.94 -21.31
C ILE A 8 -8.98 -9.37 -20.74
N PRO A 9 -9.74 -10.28 -21.38
CA PRO A 9 -9.90 -11.65 -20.87
C PRO A 9 -8.58 -12.42 -21.01
N CYS A 10 -8.34 -13.35 -20.07
CA CYS A 10 -7.24 -14.30 -20.17
C CYS A 10 -7.32 -15.11 -21.48
N GLY A 11 -6.16 -15.49 -21.97
CA GLY A 11 -6.05 -16.37 -23.12
C GLY A 11 -6.27 -17.85 -22.75
N THR A 12 -6.18 -18.72 -23.76
CA THR A 12 -6.22 -20.16 -23.57
C THR A 12 -4.88 -20.69 -23.05
N ALA A 13 -4.83 -21.94 -22.61
CA ALA A 13 -3.60 -22.58 -22.11
C ALA A 13 -2.43 -22.65 -23.11
N VAL A 14 -2.72 -22.46 -24.40
CA VAL A 14 -1.69 -22.48 -25.46
C VAL A 14 -1.21 -21.09 -25.86
N GLU A 15 -1.86 -20.05 -25.38
CA GLU A 15 -1.47 -18.65 -25.60
C GLU A 15 -0.43 -18.20 -24.56
N ASP A 16 0.12 -17.01 -24.73
CA ASP A 16 1.10 -16.46 -23.79
C ASP A 16 0.47 -15.85 -22.53
N ASP A 17 -0.87 -15.71 -22.47
CA ASP A 17 -1.60 -15.09 -21.38
C ASP A 17 -2.78 -15.89 -20.80
N PRO A 18 -2.61 -17.20 -20.51
CA PRO A 18 -3.60 -17.95 -19.72
C PRO A 18 -3.80 -17.34 -18.31
N ALA A 19 -2.82 -16.56 -17.84
CA ALA A 19 -2.96 -15.64 -16.73
C ALA A 19 -2.39 -14.27 -17.13
N ILE A 20 -2.99 -13.19 -16.59
CA ILE A 20 -2.59 -11.81 -16.85
C ILE A 20 -2.03 -11.22 -15.57
N GLY A 21 -0.80 -10.72 -15.63
CA GLY A 21 -0.14 -9.97 -14.57
C GLY A 21 -0.29 -8.46 -14.74
N THR A 22 0.49 -7.73 -13.95
CA THR A 22 0.48 -6.26 -13.92
C THR A 22 0.87 -5.64 -15.26
N GLY A 23 0.40 -4.44 -15.50
CA GLY A 23 0.70 -3.65 -16.69
C GLY A 23 0.41 -2.16 -16.50
N SER A 24 0.45 -1.42 -17.59
CA SER A 24 0.11 0.00 -17.61
C SER A 24 -0.55 0.39 -18.93
N THR A 25 -1.29 1.50 -18.88
CA THR A 25 -1.97 2.07 -20.04
C THR A 25 -1.41 3.45 -20.34
N VAL A 26 -1.08 3.69 -21.60
CA VAL A 26 -0.71 5.01 -22.12
C VAL A 26 -1.69 5.42 -23.21
N TYR A 27 -2.01 6.71 -23.28
CA TYR A 27 -2.82 7.28 -24.33
C TYR A 27 -1.93 7.96 -25.37
N ASP A 28 -2.10 7.61 -26.62
CA ASP A 28 -1.43 8.27 -27.74
C ASP A 28 -2.37 9.28 -28.40
N GLU A 29 -2.01 10.55 -28.26
CA GLU A 29 -2.77 11.67 -28.81
C GLU A 29 -2.84 11.66 -30.34
N ALA A 30 -1.79 11.19 -31.00
CA ALA A 30 -1.72 11.18 -32.46
C ALA A 30 -2.71 10.21 -33.08
N THR A 31 -2.81 9.01 -32.52
CA THR A 31 -3.71 7.96 -33.01
C THR A 31 -5.05 7.93 -32.27
N LYS A 32 -5.23 8.74 -31.21
CA LYS A 32 -6.40 8.72 -30.32
C LYS A 32 -6.71 7.33 -29.81
N THR A 33 -5.67 6.64 -29.33
CA THR A 33 -5.74 5.23 -28.92
C THR A 33 -5.09 5.04 -27.56
N TYR A 34 -5.73 4.24 -26.72
CA TYR A 34 -5.15 3.70 -25.49
C TYR A 34 -4.39 2.42 -25.82
N TYR A 35 -3.15 2.35 -25.37
CA TYR A 35 -2.28 1.17 -25.46
C TYR A 35 -2.05 0.63 -24.08
N THR A 36 -2.46 -0.61 -23.82
CA THR A 36 -2.22 -1.30 -22.55
C THR A 36 -1.19 -2.40 -22.76
N PHE A 37 -0.02 -2.20 -22.15
CA PHE A 37 1.01 -3.22 -22.07
C PHE A 37 0.81 -3.99 -20.77
N TYR A 38 0.83 -5.31 -20.83
CA TYR A 38 0.59 -6.18 -19.69
C TYR A 38 1.45 -7.42 -19.72
N THR A 39 1.66 -8.04 -18.57
CA THR A 39 2.36 -9.32 -18.48
C THR A 39 1.43 -10.46 -18.84
N GLY A 40 1.77 -11.21 -19.87
CA GLY A 40 1.24 -12.54 -20.09
C GLY A 40 2.04 -13.54 -19.26
N HIS A 41 1.36 -14.39 -18.49
CA HIS A 41 1.99 -15.39 -17.63
C HIS A 41 1.46 -16.78 -17.89
N LYS A 42 2.37 -17.76 -18.06
CA LYS A 42 2.04 -19.17 -18.28
C LYS A 42 2.98 -20.11 -17.53
N ALA A 43 2.57 -21.36 -17.36
CA ALA A 43 3.34 -22.36 -16.65
C ALA A 43 4.59 -22.86 -17.42
N THR A 44 4.62 -22.70 -18.74
CA THR A 44 5.72 -23.15 -19.62
C THR A 44 6.65 -21.99 -19.96
N GLU A 45 7.92 -22.32 -20.25
CA GLU A 45 8.92 -21.30 -20.62
C GLU A 45 8.74 -20.75 -22.05
N PRO A 46 9.03 -19.45 -22.29
CA PRO A 46 9.24 -18.45 -21.26
C PRO A 46 7.95 -18.21 -20.48
N ARG A 47 8.06 -18.06 -19.15
CA ARG A 47 6.88 -17.93 -18.29
C ARG A 47 6.19 -16.58 -18.42
N GLU A 48 6.97 -15.54 -18.70
CA GLU A 48 6.51 -14.17 -18.74
C GLU A 48 6.94 -13.47 -20.02
N VAL A 49 6.00 -12.75 -20.62
CA VAL A 49 6.22 -11.91 -21.80
C VAL A 49 5.34 -10.68 -21.70
N ILE A 50 5.74 -9.59 -22.34
CA ILE A 50 4.92 -8.40 -22.45
C ILE A 50 4.06 -8.46 -23.70
N LEU A 51 2.78 -8.23 -23.51
CA LEU A 51 1.74 -8.25 -24.54
C LEU A 51 1.06 -6.88 -24.62
N LEU A 52 0.32 -6.67 -25.70
CA LEU A 52 -0.35 -5.41 -26.00
C LEU A 52 -1.84 -5.62 -26.26
N ALA A 53 -2.66 -4.74 -25.72
CA ALA A 53 -4.04 -4.56 -26.14
C ALA A 53 -4.32 -3.06 -26.38
N THR A 54 -5.20 -2.76 -27.31
CA THR A 54 -5.58 -1.39 -27.67
C THR A 54 -7.07 -1.13 -27.48
N SER A 55 -7.42 0.14 -27.22
CA SER A 55 -8.79 0.57 -27.05
C SER A 55 -8.98 2.01 -27.52
N LYS A 56 -10.20 2.35 -27.95
CA LYS A 56 -10.60 3.74 -28.24
C LYS A 56 -11.45 4.36 -27.12
N ASP A 57 -11.90 3.58 -26.16
CA ASP A 57 -12.90 4.00 -25.16
C ASP A 57 -12.58 3.52 -23.72
N CYS A 58 -11.46 2.85 -23.50
CA CYS A 58 -11.08 2.17 -22.24
C CYS A 58 -12.10 1.12 -21.77
N LYS A 59 -13.06 0.72 -22.57
CA LYS A 59 -14.09 -0.27 -22.23
C LYS A 59 -13.98 -1.52 -23.09
N THR A 60 -13.71 -1.33 -24.38
CA THR A 60 -13.58 -2.41 -25.35
C THR A 60 -12.11 -2.50 -25.75
N TRP A 61 -11.48 -3.61 -25.45
CA TRP A 61 -10.06 -3.85 -25.70
C TRP A 61 -9.87 -4.94 -26.77
N THR A 62 -8.91 -4.71 -27.63
CA THR A 62 -8.49 -5.68 -28.66
C THR A 62 -7.03 -6.05 -28.42
N LYS A 63 -6.76 -7.34 -28.20
CA LYS A 63 -5.38 -7.86 -28.11
C LYS A 63 -4.68 -7.75 -29.46
N ASP A 64 -3.50 -7.16 -29.47
CA ASP A 64 -2.62 -7.17 -30.63
C ASP A 64 -1.83 -8.47 -30.68
N ARG A 65 -2.26 -9.38 -31.55
CA ARG A 65 -1.64 -10.69 -31.71
C ARG A 65 -0.29 -10.66 -32.44
N SER A 66 0.07 -9.53 -33.04
CA SER A 66 1.37 -9.33 -33.69
C SER A 66 2.45 -8.85 -32.73
N PHE A 67 2.04 -8.27 -31.60
CA PHE A 67 2.96 -7.76 -30.59
C PHE A 67 3.31 -8.82 -29.55
N ARG A 68 4.59 -8.98 -29.31
CA ARG A 68 5.14 -9.82 -28.24
C ARG A 68 6.57 -9.39 -27.92
N LEU A 69 6.82 -8.90 -26.70
CA LEU A 69 8.14 -8.54 -26.24
C LEU A 69 8.61 -9.57 -25.19
N SER A 70 9.73 -10.21 -25.44
CA SER A 70 10.36 -11.21 -24.55
C SER A 70 11.55 -10.61 -23.84
N ALA A 71 11.97 -11.27 -22.75
CA ALA A 71 13.19 -10.91 -22.06
C ALA A 71 14.39 -10.87 -23.01
N PRO A 72 15.26 -9.86 -22.92
CA PRO A 72 16.45 -9.73 -23.75
C PRO A 72 17.57 -10.66 -23.25
N ILE A 73 17.45 -11.95 -23.54
CA ILE A 73 18.36 -13.01 -23.06
C ILE A 73 19.81 -12.82 -23.54
N GLU A 74 20.00 -12.23 -24.72
CA GLU A 74 21.32 -11.90 -25.25
C GLU A 74 22.06 -10.84 -24.43
N ALA A 75 21.30 -10.01 -23.68
CA ALA A 75 21.85 -9.07 -22.71
C ALA A 75 22.03 -9.69 -21.31
N GLY A 76 21.76 -11.01 -21.17
CA GLY A 76 21.94 -11.78 -19.94
C GLY A 76 20.77 -11.78 -18.98
N TYR A 77 19.59 -11.29 -19.38
CA TYR A 77 18.40 -11.33 -18.53
C TYR A 77 17.70 -12.69 -18.57
N ASP A 78 17.07 -13.05 -17.41
CA ASP A 78 16.35 -14.31 -17.27
C ASP A 78 15.08 -14.32 -18.12
N LYS A 79 14.85 -15.44 -18.82
CA LYS A 79 13.71 -15.59 -19.73
C LYS A 79 12.36 -15.75 -19.04
N ASN A 80 12.34 -16.04 -17.74
CA ASN A 80 11.13 -16.35 -16.96
C ASN A 80 10.72 -15.27 -15.97
N GLU A 81 11.62 -14.29 -15.72
CA GLU A 81 11.42 -13.19 -14.77
C GLU A 81 11.45 -11.88 -15.53
N PHE A 82 10.34 -11.56 -16.23
CA PHE A 82 10.23 -10.42 -17.14
C PHE A 82 8.79 -9.90 -17.15
N ARG A 83 8.45 -8.93 -16.29
CA ARG A 83 7.07 -8.52 -16.04
C ARG A 83 6.87 -7.06 -15.69
N ASP A 84 5.61 -6.70 -15.50
CA ASP A 84 5.14 -5.41 -14.96
C ASP A 84 5.53 -4.20 -15.83
N PRO A 85 5.20 -4.19 -17.13
CA PRO A 85 5.56 -3.08 -18.01
C PRO A 85 4.88 -1.78 -17.54
N TYR A 86 5.66 -0.72 -17.45
CA TYR A 86 5.18 0.63 -17.23
C TYR A 86 5.59 1.52 -18.39
N VAL A 87 4.63 2.13 -19.07
CA VAL A 87 4.88 2.93 -20.26
C VAL A 87 4.45 4.39 -20.02
N PHE A 88 5.31 5.32 -20.38
CA PHE A 88 5.02 6.75 -20.35
C PHE A 88 5.68 7.46 -21.54
N TYR A 89 5.16 8.63 -21.90
CA TYR A 89 5.76 9.48 -22.91
C TYR A 89 6.76 10.45 -22.28
N ASP A 90 7.98 10.46 -22.77
CA ASP A 90 9.00 11.43 -22.41
C ASP A 90 8.98 12.57 -23.43
N ALA A 91 8.39 13.70 -23.03
CA ALA A 91 8.27 14.87 -23.90
C ALA A 91 9.63 15.52 -24.24
N THR A 92 10.63 15.36 -23.38
CA THR A 92 11.99 15.87 -23.62
C THR A 92 12.71 15.05 -24.67
N ALA A 93 12.65 13.71 -24.54
CA ALA A 93 13.24 12.79 -25.51
C ALA A 93 12.36 12.52 -26.73
N GLN A 94 11.12 13.00 -26.74
CA GLN A 94 10.11 12.79 -27.78
C GLN A 94 9.92 11.31 -28.14
N CYS A 95 9.91 10.44 -27.13
CA CYS A 95 9.70 9.02 -27.31
C CYS A 95 8.89 8.42 -26.14
N TYR A 96 8.36 7.24 -26.35
CA TYR A 96 7.81 6.42 -25.28
C TYR A 96 8.92 5.66 -24.59
N ARG A 97 8.85 5.56 -23.27
CA ARG A 97 9.72 4.72 -22.45
C ARG A 97 8.90 3.62 -21.84
N MET A 98 9.42 2.39 -21.86
CA MET A 98 8.84 1.23 -21.15
C MET A 98 9.84 0.74 -20.13
N LEU A 99 9.41 0.69 -18.88
CA LEU A 99 10.16 0.12 -17.77
C LEU A 99 9.61 -1.29 -17.49
N VAL A 100 10.50 -2.26 -17.33
CA VAL A 100 10.12 -3.66 -17.11
C VAL A 100 10.95 -4.23 -15.98
N SER A 101 10.31 -4.95 -15.06
CA SER A 101 10.97 -5.72 -14.02
C SER A 101 11.64 -6.95 -14.63
N ALA A 102 12.93 -7.11 -14.39
CA ALA A 102 13.73 -8.20 -14.95
C ALA A 102 14.74 -8.75 -13.95
N LEU A 103 15.17 -9.99 -14.13
CA LEU A 103 16.19 -10.63 -13.31
C LEU A 103 17.46 -10.85 -14.14
N LYS A 104 18.64 -10.63 -13.55
CA LYS A 104 19.93 -10.95 -14.14
C LYS A 104 20.91 -11.40 -13.05
N ASN A 105 21.48 -12.60 -13.20
CA ASN A 105 22.41 -13.18 -12.23
C ASN A 105 21.87 -13.28 -10.79
N GLY A 106 20.55 -13.38 -10.61
CA GLY A 106 19.92 -13.42 -9.29
C GLY A 106 19.55 -12.05 -8.72
N ASP A 107 19.92 -10.96 -9.39
CA ASP A 107 19.62 -9.59 -8.98
C ASP A 107 18.45 -9.01 -9.80
N GLY A 108 17.60 -8.23 -9.13
CA GLY A 108 16.48 -7.54 -9.76
C GLY A 108 16.92 -6.24 -10.44
N TYR A 109 16.34 -5.99 -11.61
CA TYR A 109 16.55 -4.77 -12.40
C TYR A 109 15.22 -4.20 -12.85
N ILE A 110 15.16 -2.89 -13.00
CA ILE A 110 14.16 -2.25 -13.84
C ILE A 110 14.86 -1.82 -15.13
N ILE A 111 14.61 -2.55 -16.20
CA ILE A 111 15.21 -2.28 -17.51
C ILE A 111 14.34 -1.35 -18.34
N GLU A 112 14.97 -0.65 -19.26
CA GLU A 112 14.32 0.38 -20.05
C GLU A 112 14.35 0.05 -21.55
N PHE A 113 13.20 0.21 -22.18
CA PHE A 113 13.06 0.24 -23.63
C PHE A 113 12.55 1.59 -24.08
N THR A 114 12.85 1.96 -25.32
CA THR A 114 12.33 3.18 -25.96
C THR A 114 11.64 2.84 -27.27
N SER A 115 10.61 3.61 -27.61
CA SER A 115 9.85 3.47 -28.85
C SER A 115 9.34 4.83 -29.35
N THR A 116 9.19 4.98 -30.66
CA THR A 116 8.52 6.13 -31.26
C THR A 116 7.11 5.81 -31.76
N ASN A 117 6.71 4.53 -31.75
CA ASN A 117 5.45 4.07 -32.34
C ASN A 117 4.64 3.10 -31.45
N LEU A 118 5.11 2.84 -30.20
CA LEU A 118 4.47 1.93 -29.24
C LEU A 118 4.42 0.45 -29.69
N HIS A 119 5.11 0.10 -30.76
CA HIS A 119 5.14 -1.26 -31.30
C HIS A 119 6.56 -1.83 -31.38
N ASP A 120 7.50 -1.05 -31.87
CA ASP A 120 8.91 -1.43 -31.99
C ASP A 120 9.66 -0.82 -30.79
N TRP A 121 10.37 -1.65 -30.02
CA TRP A 121 11.00 -1.28 -28.77
C TRP A 121 12.49 -1.61 -28.78
N ASP A 122 13.33 -0.62 -28.51
CA ASP A 122 14.78 -0.73 -28.44
C ASP A 122 15.21 -0.79 -26.97
N LEU A 123 15.90 -1.87 -26.58
CA LEU A 123 16.50 -2.01 -25.24
C LEU A 123 17.61 -0.96 -25.05
N LYS A 124 17.58 -0.24 -23.94
CA LYS A 124 18.67 0.62 -23.52
C LYS A 124 19.80 -0.20 -22.92
N PRO A 125 21.08 0.17 -23.18
CA PRO A 125 22.23 -0.55 -22.64
C PRO A 125 22.27 -0.54 -21.10
N GLU A 126 21.95 0.61 -20.51
CA GLU A 126 21.90 0.79 -19.05
C GLU A 126 20.48 0.60 -18.54
N PRO A 127 20.30 -0.16 -17.45
CA PRO A 127 19.00 -0.27 -16.81
C PRO A 127 18.55 1.08 -16.25
N PHE A 128 17.25 1.27 -16.12
CA PHE A 128 16.70 2.43 -15.45
C PHE A 128 17.06 2.42 -13.95
N PHE A 129 17.00 1.25 -13.34
CA PHE A 129 17.34 1.03 -11.95
C PHE A 129 17.95 -0.37 -11.79
N ASN A 130 19.03 -0.49 -11.03
CA ASN A 130 19.63 -1.77 -10.71
C ASN A 130 19.62 -2.02 -9.20
N ASN A 131 19.46 -3.29 -8.84
CA ASN A 131 19.48 -3.72 -7.47
C ASN A 131 20.55 -4.79 -7.27
N ILE A 132 21.59 -4.44 -6.56
CA ILE A 132 22.71 -5.34 -6.24
C ILE A 132 22.44 -6.25 -5.03
N TRP A 133 21.16 -6.33 -4.55
CA TRP A 133 20.79 -6.94 -3.27
C TRP A 133 20.08 -8.28 -3.41
N GLY A 134 20.00 -8.85 -4.61
CA GLY A 134 19.25 -10.08 -4.82
C GLY A 134 17.74 -9.93 -4.60
N ARG A 135 17.22 -8.68 -4.62
CA ARG A 135 15.79 -8.42 -4.51
C ARG A 135 15.18 -8.27 -5.89
N PHE A 136 13.96 -8.73 -6.03
CA PHE A 136 13.16 -8.42 -7.20
C PHE A 136 12.28 -7.20 -6.94
N TYR A 137 12.31 -6.25 -7.85
CA TYR A 137 11.45 -5.07 -7.83
C TYR A 137 10.33 -5.24 -8.83
N GLU A 138 9.11 -5.06 -8.37
CA GLU A 138 7.89 -5.25 -9.14
C GLU A 138 7.12 -3.95 -9.29
N CYS A 139 6.23 -3.92 -10.28
CA CYS A 139 5.28 -2.84 -10.48
C CYS A 139 5.90 -1.45 -10.57
N PRO A 140 6.97 -1.21 -11.36
CA PRO A 140 7.56 0.12 -11.49
C PRO A 140 6.50 1.11 -11.99
N ASP A 141 6.55 2.34 -11.46
CA ASP A 141 5.61 3.40 -11.80
C ASP A 141 6.34 4.74 -11.67
N VAL A 142 6.57 5.42 -12.78
CA VAL A 142 7.30 6.68 -12.84
C VAL A 142 6.39 7.80 -13.29
N PHE A 143 6.35 8.88 -12.52
CA PHE A 143 5.50 10.03 -12.81
C PHE A 143 6.11 11.32 -12.30
N GLN A 144 5.69 12.41 -12.89
CA GLN A 144 5.96 13.75 -12.39
C GLN A 144 4.77 14.26 -11.57
N MET A 145 5.07 14.89 -10.44
CA MET A 145 4.09 15.58 -9.60
C MET A 145 4.74 16.85 -9.06
N GLY A 146 4.14 18.00 -9.37
CA GLY A 146 4.78 19.28 -9.09
C GLY A 146 6.16 19.39 -9.77
N SER A 147 7.18 19.74 -9.01
CA SER A 147 8.56 19.89 -9.50
C SER A 147 9.43 18.65 -9.36
N TYR A 148 8.87 17.52 -8.93
CA TYR A 148 9.62 16.29 -8.70
C TYR A 148 9.15 15.14 -9.58
N TRP A 149 10.09 14.28 -9.93
CA TRP A 149 9.86 12.96 -10.51
C TRP A 149 9.90 11.91 -9.41
N TYR A 150 8.99 10.95 -9.50
CA TYR A 150 8.85 9.86 -8.53
C TYR A 150 8.96 8.52 -9.23
N MET A 151 9.57 7.57 -8.55
CA MET A 151 9.43 6.15 -8.86
C MET A 151 8.81 5.44 -7.67
N VAL A 152 7.65 4.84 -7.88
CA VAL A 152 6.99 3.92 -6.93
C VAL A 152 7.25 2.51 -7.42
N TYR A 153 7.51 1.60 -6.51
CA TYR A 153 7.76 0.20 -6.81
C TYR A 153 7.41 -0.69 -5.61
N SER A 154 7.23 -1.99 -5.87
CA SER A 154 7.01 -3.01 -4.85
C SER A 154 8.27 -3.86 -4.70
N SER A 155 8.87 -3.88 -3.52
CA SER A 155 9.98 -4.77 -3.20
C SER A 155 9.43 -6.10 -2.69
N GLN A 156 9.83 -7.22 -3.28
CA GLN A 156 9.45 -8.55 -2.77
C GLN A 156 9.97 -8.84 -1.37
N GLY A 157 10.91 -8.04 -0.90
CA GLY A 157 11.56 -8.27 0.38
C GLY A 157 12.61 -9.37 0.32
N THR A 158 13.19 -9.65 1.47
CA THR A 158 14.18 -10.72 1.67
C THR A 158 13.79 -11.55 2.88
N LYS A 159 14.61 -12.54 3.24
CA LYS A 159 14.40 -13.29 4.48
C LYS A 159 14.31 -12.40 5.74
N ASN A 160 15.00 -11.27 5.72
CA ASN A 160 15.11 -10.35 6.86
C ASN A 160 14.32 -9.06 6.69
N GLU A 161 13.70 -8.83 5.53
CA GLU A 161 12.95 -7.61 5.24
C GLU A 161 11.63 -7.94 4.56
N PRO A 162 10.55 -7.30 4.96
CA PRO A 162 9.23 -7.59 4.41
C PRO A 162 9.06 -7.07 2.98
N ALA A 163 8.07 -7.63 2.28
CA ALA A 163 7.58 -7.09 1.03
C ALA A 163 6.75 -5.83 1.29
N VAL A 164 7.08 -4.72 0.62
CA VAL A 164 6.47 -3.40 0.82
C VAL A 164 6.42 -2.59 -0.47
N VAL A 165 5.56 -1.58 -0.50
CA VAL A 165 5.55 -0.54 -1.54
C VAL A 165 6.41 0.62 -1.06
N GLN A 166 7.37 1.01 -1.88
CA GLN A 166 8.34 2.05 -1.59
C GLN A 166 8.38 3.09 -2.72
N TYR A 167 9.00 4.24 -2.45
CA TYR A 167 9.26 5.24 -3.46
C TYR A 167 10.60 5.93 -3.23
N PHE A 168 11.09 6.53 -4.28
CA PHE A 168 12.13 7.55 -4.25
C PHE A 168 11.81 8.66 -5.26
N TYR A 169 12.47 9.80 -5.14
CA TYR A 169 12.18 10.97 -5.94
C TYR A 169 13.43 11.79 -6.22
N ALA A 170 13.39 12.58 -7.28
CA ALA A 170 14.43 13.50 -7.69
C ALA A 170 13.81 14.71 -8.41
N GLN A 171 14.61 15.75 -8.61
CA GLN A 171 14.13 16.95 -9.34
C GLN A 171 14.03 16.71 -10.85
N THR A 172 14.83 15.82 -11.38
CA THR A 172 14.83 15.47 -12.80
C THR A 172 14.68 13.98 -13.04
N LEU A 173 14.19 13.61 -14.23
CA LEU A 173 14.10 12.21 -14.64
C LEU A 173 15.51 11.56 -14.74
N GLU A 174 16.51 12.31 -15.19
CA GLU A 174 17.88 11.79 -15.29
C GLU A 174 18.52 11.53 -13.93
N GLU A 175 18.24 12.35 -12.92
CA GLU A 175 18.66 12.08 -11.53
C GLU A 175 17.93 10.87 -10.95
N LEU A 176 16.66 10.65 -11.33
CA LEU A 176 15.89 9.49 -10.90
C LEU A 176 16.46 8.19 -11.52
N LYS A 177 16.97 8.28 -12.74
CA LYS A 177 17.62 7.16 -13.44
C LYS A 177 18.98 6.83 -12.82
N GLY A 178 19.31 5.56 -12.88
CA GLY A 178 20.66 5.13 -12.46
C GLY A 178 20.92 5.27 -10.98
N ILE A 179 19.89 5.46 -10.15
CA ILE A 179 20.01 5.34 -8.71
C ILE A 179 20.49 3.93 -8.41
N ALA A 180 21.77 3.82 -8.06
CA ALA A 180 22.38 2.57 -7.64
C ALA A 180 22.25 2.45 -6.12
N VAL A 181 21.86 1.28 -5.65
CA VAL A 181 21.94 0.93 -4.24
C VAL A 181 23.36 0.42 -3.98
N GLU A 182 24.22 1.26 -3.41
CA GLU A 182 25.56 0.85 -3.01
C GLU A 182 25.56 0.31 -1.57
N ASN A 183 26.14 -0.87 -1.37
CA ASN A 183 26.40 -1.46 -0.04
C ASN A 183 25.20 -1.46 0.95
N GLY A 184 23.97 -1.65 0.50
CA GLY A 184 22.81 -1.72 1.36
C GLY A 184 22.15 -0.39 1.72
N GLN A 185 22.66 0.65 1.21
CA GLN A 185 22.12 1.98 1.45
C GLN A 185 21.84 2.65 0.12
N PHE A 186 20.69 3.28 0.00
CA PHE A 186 20.47 4.23 -1.08
C PHE A 186 21.54 5.32 -1.00
N PRO A 187 22.01 5.83 -2.15
CA PRO A 187 22.94 6.97 -2.14
C PRO A 187 22.36 8.07 -1.26
N THR A 188 23.16 8.60 -0.35
CA THR A 188 22.73 9.70 0.54
C THR A 188 22.33 10.98 -0.21
N SER A 189 22.68 11.05 -1.49
CA SER A 189 22.31 12.13 -2.39
C SER A 189 20.88 12.01 -2.95
N VAL A 190 20.24 10.85 -2.81
CA VAL A 190 18.86 10.63 -3.29
C VAL A 190 17.97 10.42 -2.08
N PRO A 191 17.11 11.39 -1.76
CA PRO A 191 16.19 11.24 -0.67
C PRO A 191 15.21 10.09 -0.93
N HIS A 192 15.03 9.23 0.03
CA HIS A 192 13.93 8.26 0.05
C HIS A 192 13.32 8.25 1.44
N GLU A 193 12.01 8.19 1.51
CA GLU A 193 11.23 8.25 2.75
C GLU A 193 10.71 6.87 3.19
N GLY A 194 11.25 5.80 2.64
CA GLY A 194 10.85 4.46 3.04
C GLY A 194 9.46 4.04 2.50
N TRP A 195 8.67 3.42 3.33
CA TRP A 195 7.44 2.76 2.92
C TRP A 195 6.27 3.73 2.72
N LEU A 196 5.49 3.53 1.65
CA LEU A 196 4.24 4.29 1.46
C LEU A 196 3.12 3.80 2.37
N ASP A 197 3.06 2.50 2.65
CA ASP A 197 2.12 1.89 3.60
C ASP A 197 2.86 0.80 4.40
N GLY A 198 2.16 0.03 5.21
CA GLY A 198 2.70 -1.13 5.91
C GLY A 198 2.78 -2.39 5.05
N VAL A 199 3.24 -3.48 5.67
CA VAL A 199 3.49 -4.77 5.01
C VAL A 199 2.23 -5.51 4.53
N SER A 200 1.05 -4.99 4.78
CA SER A 200 -0.22 -5.54 4.28
C SER A 200 -0.82 -4.74 3.13
N PHE A 201 0.02 -3.97 2.44
CA PHE A 201 -0.31 -3.28 1.19
C PHE A 201 0.77 -3.61 0.15
N TYR A 202 0.40 -4.09 -1.03
CA TYR A 202 1.36 -4.53 -2.04
C TYR A 202 0.91 -4.25 -3.47
N ALA A 203 1.85 -4.37 -4.42
CA ALA A 203 1.70 -4.15 -5.86
C ALA A 203 1.14 -2.75 -6.17
N GLY A 204 1.75 -1.73 -5.57
CA GLY A 204 1.33 -0.34 -5.69
C GLY A 204 1.51 0.19 -7.10
N LYS A 205 0.44 0.73 -7.69
CA LYS A 205 0.43 1.45 -8.97
C LYS A 205 -0.31 2.76 -8.80
N THR A 206 0.13 3.79 -9.49
CA THR A 206 -0.50 5.10 -9.39
C THR A 206 -1.30 5.47 -10.65
N ALA A 207 -2.33 6.26 -10.43
CA ALA A 207 -3.05 6.93 -11.49
C ALA A 207 -3.49 8.31 -11.00
N GLY A 208 -3.52 9.27 -11.87
CA GLY A 208 -3.89 10.64 -11.50
C GLY A 208 -4.40 11.44 -12.68
N ASP A 209 -4.98 12.58 -12.33
CA ASP A 209 -5.31 13.69 -13.22
C ASP A 209 -4.43 14.90 -12.86
N ASP A 210 -4.72 16.06 -13.43
CA ASP A 210 -3.97 17.31 -13.17
C ASP A 210 -4.09 17.82 -11.73
N THR A 211 -5.00 17.24 -10.93
CA THR A 211 -5.34 17.72 -9.58
C THR A 211 -5.02 16.69 -8.51
N ASN A 212 -5.28 15.42 -8.78
CA ASN A 212 -5.19 14.35 -7.80
C ASN A 212 -4.40 13.17 -8.37
N ARG A 213 -3.63 12.53 -7.50
CA ARG A 213 -3.01 11.24 -7.79
C ARG A 213 -3.35 10.24 -6.69
N TYR A 214 -3.63 9.02 -7.08
CA TYR A 214 -4.01 7.94 -6.20
C TYR A 214 -3.04 6.78 -6.35
N LEU A 215 -2.71 6.14 -5.23
CA LEU A 215 -1.97 4.90 -5.16
C LEU A 215 -2.96 3.75 -4.96
N TRP A 216 -2.92 2.77 -5.83
CA TRP A 216 -3.75 1.57 -5.82
C TRP A 216 -2.89 0.36 -5.54
N GLY A 217 -3.34 -0.50 -4.65
CA GLY A 217 -2.67 -1.75 -4.34
C GLY A 217 -3.65 -2.72 -3.71
N TRP A 218 -3.18 -3.86 -3.29
CA TRP A 218 -4.04 -4.82 -2.61
C TRP A 218 -3.66 -5.03 -1.14
N CYS A 219 -4.69 -5.29 -0.32
CA CYS A 219 -4.55 -5.86 1.00
C CYS A 219 -4.70 -7.38 0.88
N PRO A 220 -3.64 -8.19 1.09
CA PRO A 220 -3.69 -9.63 0.85
C PRO A 220 -4.74 -10.32 1.72
N THR A 221 -5.40 -11.33 1.18
CA THR A 221 -6.13 -12.29 2.00
C THR A 221 -5.16 -13.11 2.83
N ARG A 222 -5.66 -13.74 3.91
CA ARG A 222 -4.84 -14.58 4.78
C ARG A 222 -5.46 -15.96 4.90
N GLU A 223 -4.59 -16.97 4.97
CA GLU A 223 -4.97 -18.37 5.09
C GLU A 223 -5.90 -18.61 6.28
N GLY A 224 -6.93 -19.42 6.06
CA GLY A 224 -7.95 -19.72 7.06
C GLY A 224 -8.81 -18.54 7.48
N GLN A 225 -8.74 -17.38 6.79
CA GLN A 225 -9.41 -16.14 7.18
C GLN A 225 -9.08 -15.73 8.63
N LYS A 226 -7.81 -15.88 9.01
CA LYS A 226 -7.29 -15.50 10.33
C LYS A 226 -6.34 -14.33 10.20
N THR A 227 -6.37 -13.39 11.13
CA THR A 227 -5.50 -12.22 11.16
C THR A 227 -4.02 -12.61 11.15
N THR A 228 -3.65 -13.71 11.80
CA THR A 228 -2.30 -14.30 11.83
C THR A 228 -2.00 -15.25 10.68
N GLY A 229 -2.96 -15.55 9.81
CA GLY A 229 -2.76 -16.46 8.68
C GLY A 229 -1.69 -15.98 7.71
N THR A 230 -1.03 -16.90 7.01
CA THR A 230 -0.09 -16.60 5.94
C THR A 230 -0.76 -15.74 4.87
N LYS A 231 -0.05 -14.72 4.38
CA LYS A 231 -0.55 -13.88 3.29
C LYS A 231 -0.69 -14.69 2.00
N SER A 232 -1.85 -14.61 1.40
CA SER A 232 -2.11 -15.17 0.08
C SER A 232 -1.72 -14.17 -1.01
N TRP A 233 -1.56 -14.65 -2.23
CA TRP A 233 -1.44 -13.81 -3.42
C TRP A 233 -2.77 -13.08 -3.66
N ALA A 234 -2.68 -11.77 -4.01
CA ALA A 234 -3.81 -10.87 -4.22
C ALA A 234 -4.72 -10.66 -2.98
N GLY A 235 -5.77 -9.88 -3.14
CA GLY A 235 -6.70 -9.56 -2.05
C GLY A 235 -7.69 -8.46 -2.39
N ALA A 236 -8.07 -7.68 -1.39
CA ALA A 236 -8.97 -6.54 -1.57
C ALA A 236 -8.21 -5.34 -2.13
N LEU A 237 -8.80 -4.68 -3.14
CA LEU A 237 -8.26 -3.43 -3.68
C LEU A 237 -8.38 -2.31 -2.63
N VAL A 238 -7.27 -1.61 -2.40
CA VAL A 238 -7.18 -0.44 -1.52
C VAL A 238 -6.65 0.74 -2.33
N ALA A 239 -7.17 1.92 -2.06
CA ALA A 239 -6.73 3.15 -2.69
C ALA A 239 -6.37 4.20 -1.64
N HIS A 240 -5.24 4.87 -1.83
CA HIS A 240 -4.81 6.03 -1.07
C HIS A 240 -4.70 7.24 -1.98
N ARG A 241 -4.94 8.42 -1.45
CA ARG A 241 -4.59 9.67 -2.10
C ARG A 241 -3.12 9.97 -1.83
N LEU A 242 -2.35 10.22 -2.88
CA LEU A 242 -0.97 10.72 -2.77
C LEU A 242 -0.99 12.24 -2.62
N ILE A 243 -0.20 12.74 -1.68
CA ILE A 243 -0.02 14.16 -1.43
C ILE A 243 1.47 14.46 -1.46
N GLN A 244 1.89 15.41 -2.31
CA GLN A 244 3.25 15.90 -2.32
C GLN A 244 3.44 16.95 -1.25
N ASN A 245 4.42 16.76 -0.38
CA ASN A 245 4.84 17.76 0.60
C ASN A 245 5.80 18.80 -0.04
N GLY A 246 6.02 19.91 0.64
CA GLY A 246 6.85 20.98 0.11
C GLY A 246 8.32 20.62 -0.09
N ASP A 247 8.81 19.59 0.59
CA ASP A 247 10.16 19.03 0.46
C ASP A 247 10.27 17.91 -0.60
N GLY A 248 9.17 17.59 -1.28
CA GLY A 248 9.10 16.53 -2.26
C GLY A 248 8.71 15.17 -1.69
N THR A 249 8.67 14.98 -0.37
CA THR A 249 8.20 13.73 0.21
C THR A 249 6.73 13.48 -0.09
N LEU A 250 6.31 12.21 -0.06
CA LEU A 250 4.92 11.81 -0.29
C LEU A 250 4.23 11.45 1.03
N SER A 251 3.03 11.95 1.19
CA SER A 251 2.08 11.57 2.23
C SER A 251 0.92 10.78 1.64
N LEU A 252 0.29 9.97 2.47
CA LEU A 252 -0.89 9.19 2.12
C LEU A 252 -2.08 9.64 2.96
N ASP A 253 -3.20 9.85 2.28
CA ASP A 253 -4.48 10.15 2.91
C ASP A 253 -5.61 9.37 2.25
N VAL A 254 -6.79 9.37 2.86
CA VAL A 254 -7.96 8.73 2.30
C VAL A 254 -8.45 9.50 1.06
N PRO A 255 -8.82 8.82 -0.03
CA PRO A 255 -9.50 9.47 -1.15
C PRO A 255 -10.80 10.13 -0.68
N GLN A 256 -10.99 11.41 -1.02
CA GLN A 256 -12.16 12.18 -0.61
C GLN A 256 -13.49 11.48 -0.97
N ALA A 257 -13.56 10.87 -2.15
CA ALA A 257 -14.73 10.12 -2.61
C ALA A 257 -15.05 8.89 -1.73
N ILE A 258 -14.05 8.30 -1.07
CA ILE A 258 -14.25 7.22 -0.10
C ILE A 258 -14.74 7.82 1.22
N SER A 259 -14.04 8.81 1.76
CA SER A 259 -14.40 9.44 3.04
C SER A 259 -15.81 9.99 3.05
N ALA A 260 -16.23 10.64 1.96
CA ALA A 260 -17.56 11.24 1.81
C ALA A 260 -18.73 10.23 1.86
N LYS A 261 -18.48 8.96 1.58
CA LYS A 261 -19.51 7.92 1.68
C LYS A 261 -19.94 7.66 3.11
N TYR A 262 -19.05 7.79 4.07
CA TYR A 262 -19.33 7.54 5.49
C TYR A 262 -20.05 8.73 6.13
N SER A 263 -21.25 9.05 5.64
CA SER A 263 -22.02 10.24 6.02
C SER A 263 -23.08 9.99 7.12
N GLN A 264 -23.36 8.74 7.44
CA GLN A 264 -24.37 8.39 8.46
C GLN A 264 -23.71 8.31 9.83
N SER A 265 -23.97 9.27 10.70
CA SER A 265 -23.47 9.24 12.07
C SER A 265 -24.04 8.06 12.85
N VAL A 266 -23.20 7.43 13.67
CA VAL A 266 -23.56 6.36 14.59
C VAL A 266 -23.33 6.84 16.01
N THR A 267 -24.34 6.69 16.87
CA THR A 267 -24.21 7.05 18.29
C THR A 267 -23.16 6.18 18.96
N LEU A 268 -22.14 6.78 19.55
CA LEU A 268 -21.18 6.10 20.39
C LEU A 268 -21.86 5.63 21.66
N THR A 269 -21.84 4.34 21.93
CA THR A 269 -22.39 3.77 23.15
C THR A 269 -21.26 3.15 23.97
N GLU A 270 -20.87 3.87 25.03
CA GLU A 270 -19.92 3.35 26.02
C GLU A 270 -20.52 2.12 26.72
N LYS A 271 -19.72 1.11 26.94
CA LYS A 271 -20.11 -0.14 27.61
C LYS A 271 -19.37 -0.37 28.91
N THR A 272 -18.08 -0.10 28.94
CA THR A 272 -17.25 -0.40 30.11
C THR A 272 -16.02 0.52 30.10
N LYS A 273 -15.62 0.94 31.28
CA LYS A 273 -14.33 1.58 31.55
C LYS A 273 -13.54 0.73 32.53
N VAL A 274 -12.26 0.60 32.31
CA VAL A 274 -11.33 -0.14 33.19
C VAL A 274 -10.06 0.71 33.37
N GLY A 275 -9.51 0.68 34.57
CA GLY A 275 -8.32 1.43 34.95
C GLY A 275 -8.61 2.89 35.30
N ASP A 276 -7.59 3.73 35.28
CA ASP A 276 -7.67 5.14 35.60
C ASP A 276 -8.10 5.93 34.33
N VAL A 277 -9.41 6.19 34.27
CA VAL A 277 -10.05 6.89 33.14
C VAL A 277 -10.81 8.10 33.68
N THR A 278 -10.36 9.28 33.31
CA THR A 278 -11.09 10.54 33.54
C THR A 278 -11.95 10.86 32.32
N VAL A 279 -13.22 11.17 32.54
CA VAL A 279 -14.17 11.53 31.47
C VAL A 279 -14.52 13.01 31.58
N SER A 280 -14.39 13.72 30.48
CA SER A 280 -14.87 15.08 30.29
C SER A 280 -16.04 15.08 29.30
N THR A 281 -16.61 16.23 29.00
CA THR A 281 -17.78 16.35 28.11
C THR A 281 -17.56 15.75 26.72
N SER A 282 -16.33 15.80 26.20
CA SER A 282 -15.99 15.37 24.84
C SER A 282 -14.70 14.55 24.76
N SER A 283 -14.13 14.15 25.90
CA SER A 283 -12.83 13.45 25.91
C SER A 283 -12.72 12.42 27.02
N TYR A 284 -11.79 11.49 26.81
CA TYR A 284 -11.33 10.47 27.76
C TYR A 284 -9.83 10.66 27.97
N THR A 285 -9.40 10.90 29.21
CA THR A 285 -7.99 10.81 29.58
C THR A 285 -7.73 9.43 30.16
N LEU A 286 -6.89 8.66 29.51
CA LEU A 286 -6.53 7.28 29.88
C LEU A 286 -5.08 7.27 30.37
N LYS A 287 -4.86 6.69 31.55
CA LYS A 287 -3.52 6.37 32.04
C LYS A 287 -3.14 4.93 31.74
N ALA A 288 -1.93 4.56 32.08
CA ALA A 288 -1.42 3.20 31.85
C ALA A 288 -2.40 2.11 32.33
N ASN A 289 -2.52 1.06 31.52
CA ASN A 289 -3.40 -0.10 31.76
C ASN A 289 -4.89 0.24 31.86
N SER A 290 -5.34 1.21 31.08
CA SER A 290 -6.75 1.60 31.04
C SER A 290 -7.35 1.50 29.62
N PHE A 291 -8.67 1.34 29.57
CA PHE A 291 -9.41 1.35 28.33
C PHE A 291 -10.88 1.78 28.50
N VAL A 292 -11.46 2.26 27.41
CA VAL A 292 -12.89 2.54 27.28
C VAL A 292 -13.43 1.72 26.12
N ARG A 293 -14.38 0.83 26.43
CA ARG A 293 -15.01 -0.06 25.45
C ARG A 293 -16.32 0.53 24.96
N PHE A 294 -16.52 0.47 23.64
CA PHE A 294 -17.73 0.88 22.96
C PHE A 294 -18.51 -0.31 22.39
N ALA A 295 -19.75 -0.04 21.98
CA ALA A 295 -20.59 -1.03 21.32
C ALA A 295 -19.98 -1.54 20.00
N ARG A 296 -20.58 -2.56 19.42
CA ARG A 296 -20.11 -3.23 18.20
C ARG A 296 -20.00 -2.28 17.00
N LEU A 297 -19.00 -2.51 16.18
CA LEU A 297 -18.86 -1.94 14.86
C LEU A 297 -19.92 -2.51 13.90
N ARG A 298 -20.11 -1.84 12.79
CA ARG A 298 -20.89 -2.30 11.63
C ARG A 298 -19.97 -2.93 10.59
N ASN A 299 -20.52 -3.37 9.46
CA ASN A 299 -19.71 -3.91 8.36
C ASN A 299 -18.79 -2.86 7.73
N ARG A 300 -19.17 -1.60 7.79
CA ARG A 300 -18.42 -0.46 7.25
C ARG A 300 -18.43 0.66 8.26
N ASN A 301 -17.25 1.11 8.64
CA ASN A 301 -17.10 2.14 9.65
C ASN A 301 -16.01 3.14 9.25
N LYS A 302 -16.26 4.39 9.62
CA LYS A 302 -15.25 5.42 9.77
C LYS A 302 -15.22 5.83 11.24
N ILE A 303 -14.09 5.70 11.88
CA ILE A 303 -13.82 6.22 13.23
C ILE A 303 -12.84 7.37 13.06
N THR A 304 -13.14 8.52 13.65
CA THR A 304 -12.20 9.64 13.74
C THR A 304 -11.99 10.00 15.19
N MET A 305 -10.79 10.39 15.56
CA MET A 305 -10.44 10.88 16.88
C MET A 305 -9.18 11.72 16.87
N THR A 306 -9.01 12.53 17.90
CA THR A 306 -7.77 13.24 18.20
C THR A 306 -7.20 12.67 19.48
N ALA A 307 -5.95 12.23 19.45
CA ALA A 307 -5.21 11.78 20.62
C ALA A 307 -4.07 12.76 20.92
N THR A 308 -4.00 13.20 22.17
CA THR A 308 -2.98 14.14 22.65
C THR A 308 -2.20 13.50 23.78
N ILE A 309 -0.88 13.48 23.66
CA ILE A 309 0.04 13.03 24.70
C ILE A 309 0.52 14.28 25.46
N PRO A 310 0.51 14.29 26.81
CA PRO A 310 1.08 15.38 27.59
C PRO A 310 2.56 15.62 27.24
N GLU A 311 3.00 16.88 27.30
CA GLU A 311 4.42 17.23 27.13
C GLU A 311 5.29 16.42 28.09
N GLU A 312 6.47 16.00 27.63
CA GLU A 312 7.44 15.18 28.38
C GLU A 312 6.99 13.73 28.70
N ASN A 313 5.83 13.29 28.19
CA ASN A 313 5.36 11.92 28.35
C ASN A 313 5.54 11.13 27.06
N GLU A 314 5.74 9.84 27.21
CA GLU A 314 5.67 8.85 26.15
C GLU A 314 4.44 7.98 26.41
N ALA A 315 3.75 7.53 25.35
CA ALA A 315 2.56 6.71 25.51
C ALA A 315 2.51 5.56 24.50
N VAL A 316 1.86 4.47 24.95
CA VAL A 316 1.45 3.37 24.06
C VAL A 316 -0.08 3.31 24.09
N PHE A 317 -0.71 3.68 22.99
CA PHE A 317 -2.15 3.87 22.94
C PHE A 317 -2.72 3.54 21.55
N GLY A 318 -4.00 3.27 21.48
CA GLY A 318 -4.65 3.01 20.20
C GLY A 318 -6.06 2.44 20.32
N LEU A 319 -6.39 1.57 19.35
CA LEU A 319 -7.67 0.87 19.29
C LEU A 319 -7.48 -0.63 19.51
N SER A 320 -8.39 -1.22 20.26
CA SER A 320 -8.49 -2.67 20.38
C SER A 320 -9.84 -3.18 19.88
N PHE A 321 -9.83 -4.38 19.33
CA PHE A 321 -11.00 -5.11 18.86
C PHE A 321 -11.18 -6.36 19.72
N VAL A 322 -12.38 -6.57 20.23
CA VAL A 322 -12.68 -7.56 21.25
C VAL A 322 -13.55 -8.67 20.66
N ASP A 323 -13.17 -9.94 20.84
CA ASP A 323 -14.02 -11.06 20.48
C ASP A 323 -15.29 -11.10 21.36
N CYS A 324 -16.44 -11.27 20.73
CA CYS A 324 -17.71 -11.28 21.43
C CYS A 324 -17.99 -12.60 22.15
N SER A 325 -17.33 -13.68 21.77
CA SER A 325 -17.59 -15.02 22.31
C SER A 325 -17.01 -15.18 23.71
N ASP A 326 -15.83 -14.61 23.96
CA ASP A 326 -15.10 -14.76 25.20
C ASP A 326 -14.78 -13.45 25.92
N LYS A 327 -15.10 -12.30 25.27
CA LYS A 327 -14.77 -10.94 25.74
C LYS A 327 -13.26 -10.65 25.80
N ALA A 328 -12.43 -11.48 25.18
CA ALA A 328 -11.00 -11.27 25.06
C ALA A 328 -10.66 -10.26 23.94
N GLU A 329 -9.55 -9.59 24.07
CA GLU A 329 -9.03 -8.79 22.96
C GLU A 329 -8.55 -9.72 21.85
N LYS A 330 -8.87 -9.33 20.59
CA LYS A 330 -8.48 -10.08 19.40
C LYS A 330 -7.33 -9.44 18.66
N ALA A 331 -7.36 -8.13 18.55
CA ALA A 331 -6.32 -7.37 17.87
C ALA A 331 -6.21 -5.96 18.42
N ARG A 332 -5.01 -5.41 18.41
CA ARG A 332 -4.72 -4.00 18.74
C ARG A 332 -4.04 -3.33 17.58
N ILE A 333 -4.49 -2.11 17.23
CA ILE A 333 -3.75 -1.18 16.40
C ILE A 333 -3.35 -0.01 17.28
N PHE A 334 -2.06 0.25 17.40
CA PHE A 334 -1.56 1.21 18.37
C PHE A 334 -0.29 1.94 17.91
N ILE A 335 -0.10 3.11 18.49
CA ILE A 335 1.10 3.92 18.37
C ILE A 335 1.96 3.61 19.59
N GLU A 336 3.21 3.22 19.33
CA GLU A 336 4.31 3.24 20.32
C GLU A 336 5.11 4.53 20.09
N ASP A 337 4.73 5.60 20.76
CA ASP A 337 5.30 6.92 20.56
C ASP A 337 6.81 6.95 20.80
N LYS A 338 7.29 6.34 21.86
CA LYS A 338 8.71 6.20 22.18
C LYS A 338 9.57 5.60 21.08
N TYR A 339 9.04 4.63 20.35
CA TYR A 339 9.76 3.91 19.30
C TYR A 339 9.36 4.36 17.89
N ASN A 340 8.45 5.32 17.78
CA ASN A 340 7.99 5.86 16.51
C ASN A 340 7.39 4.81 15.56
N PHE A 341 6.58 3.91 16.11
CA PHE A 341 5.91 2.87 15.33
C PHE A 341 4.39 2.90 15.47
N LEU A 342 3.73 2.64 14.36
CA LEU A 342 2.34 2.22 14.30
C LEU A 342 2.33 0.71 14.06
N LYS A 343 1.66 -0.04 14.94
CA LYS A 343 1.69 -1.50 14.98
C LYS A 343 0.30 -2.12 14.99
N LEU A 344 0.18 -3.28 14.38
CA LEU A 344 -0.90 -4.23 14.63
C LEU A 344 -0.33 -5.43 15.38
N LYS A 345 -0.91 -5.75 16.52
CA LYS A 345 -0.66 -6.98 17.26
C LYS A 345 -1.94 -7.78 17.41
N GLU A 346 -1.84 -9.09 17.30
CA GLU A 346 -2.86 -10.00 17.78
C GLU A 346 -2.58 -10.33 19.24
N VAL A 347 -3.62 -10.38 20.03
CA VAL A 347 -3.53 -10.68 21.45
C VAL A 347 -4.14 -12.05 21.67
N GLU A 348 -3.37 -13.00 22.16
CA GLU A 348 -3.85 -14.29 22.59
C GLU A 348 -4.05 -14.27 24.11
N VAL A 349 -5.22 -14.67 24.57
CA VAL A 349 -5.49 -14.87 25.97
C VAL A 349 -5.18 -16.32 26.32
N ASN A 350 -4.33 -16.52 27.30
CA ASN A 350 -4.15 -17.84 27.87
C ASN A 350 -5.44 -18.25 28.65
N GLU A 351 -6.22 -19.16 28.07
CA GLU A 351 -7.50 -19.59 28.61
C GLU A 351 -7.42 -20.14 30.03
N LYS A 352 -6.25 -20.63 30.46
CA LYS A 352 -6.04 -21.23 31.79
C LYS A 352 -5.64 -20.19 32.85
N THR A 353 -4.88 -19.18 32.50
CA THR A 353 -4.35 -18.19 33.45
C THR A 353 -5.03 -16.84 33.33
N GLY A 354 -5.74 -16.57 32.24
CA GLY A 354 -6.28 -15.26 31.92
C GLY A 354 -5.21 -14.22 31.55
N GLU A 355 -3.95 -14.64 31.43
CA GLU A 355 -2.84 -13.74 31.04
C GLU A 355 -2.86 -13.47 29.56
N TRP A 356 -2.53 -12.23 29.23
CA TRP A 356 -2.42 -11.76 27.87
C TRP A 356 -1.05 -12.12 27.31
N ASN A 357 -1.01 -12.99 26.31
CA ASN A 357 0.20 -13.29 25.57
C ASN A 357 0.27 -12.42 24.34
N ASP A 358 1.26 -11.56 24.29
CA ASP A 358 1.56 -10.72 23.13
C ASP A 358 2.20 -11.61 22.05
N ALA A 359 1.47 -11.84 20.95
CA ALA A 359 1.95 -12.68 19.84
C ALA A 359 3.07 -12.01 19.00
N GLY A 360 3.63 -10.89 19.49
CA GLY A 360 4.54 -10.05 18.71
C GLY A 360 3.82 -9.14 17.73
N ALA A 361 4.53 -8.24 17.08
CA ALA A 361 3.94 -7.41 16.03
C ALA A 361 3.66 -8.26 14.79
N ILE A 362 2.38 -8.31 14.37
CA ILE A 362 1.98 -8.98 13.13
C ILE A 362 2.38 -8.11 11.92
N THR A 363 2.17 -6.81 12.06
CA THR A 363 2.58 -5.79 11.07
C THR A 363 2.98 -4.52 11.80
N GLU A 364 3.93 -3.79 11.21
CA GLU A 364 4.35 -2.48 11.72
C GLU A 364 4.80 -1.57 10.60
N ARG A 365 4.79 -0.28 10.87
CA ARG A 365 5.46 0.74 10.05
C ARG A 365 6.02 1.84 10.94
N ALA A 366 7.16 2.39 10.53
CA ALA A 366 7.71 3.59 11.16
C ALA A 366 6.83 4.81 10.84
N ILE A 367 6.68 5.69 11.81
CA ILE A 367 6.05 7.01 11.69
C ILE A 367 6.98 8.06 12.29
N THR A 368 6.86 9.30 11.87
CA THR A 368 7.50 10.42 12.58
C THR A 368 6.54 10.90 13.68
N PRO A 369 7.00 11.13 14.91
CA PRO A 369 6.18 11.69 15.97
C PRO A 369 5.53 13.02 15.54
N ALA A 370 4.35 13.27 16.05
CA ALA A 370 3.74 14.58 15.90
C ALA A 370 4.53 15.62 16.71
N ALA A 371 4.94 16.69 16.07
CA ALA A 371 5.76 17.74 16.72
C ALA A 371 5.05 18.45 17.89
N ASP A 372 3.71 18.39 17.89
CA ASP A 372 2.83 18.97 18.91
C ASP A 372 2.21 17.90 19.82
N ASN A 373 2.69 16.66 19.74
CA ASN A 373 2.16 15.49 20.46
C ASN A 373 0.66 15.22 20.19
N VAL A 374 0.13 15.71 19.05
CA VAL A 374 -1.26 15.54 18.64
C VAL A 374 -1.36 14.61 17.44
N TYR A 375 -2.13 13.54 17.59
CA TYR A 375 -2.39 12.56 16.55
C TYR A 375 -3.85 12.64 16.09
N HIS A 376 -4.07 13.08 14.86
CA HIS A 376 -5.36 12.97 14.19
C HIS A 376 -5.46 11.61 13.55
N ILE A 377 -6.37 10.78 14.03
CA ILE A 377 -6.49 9.38 13.65
C ILE A 377 -7.81 9.17 12.91
N GLU A 378 -7.75 8.63 11.70
CA GLU A 378 -8.92 8.15 10.96
C GLU A 378 -8.77 6.65 10.70
N VAL A 379 -9.80 5.87 11.01
CA VAL A 379 -9.83 4.43 10.77
C VAL A 379 -11.00 4.09 9.88
N TYR A 380 -10.73 3.42 8.78
CA TYR A 380 -11.74 2.93 7.86
C TYR A 380 -11.76 1.42 7.90
N THR A 381 -12.94 0.84 8.13
CA THR A 381 -13.11 -0.61 8.05
C THR A 381 -14.18 -0.97 7.04
N GLU A 382 -13.89 -1.96 6.21
CA GLU A 382 -14.86 -2.61 5.33
C GLU A 382 -14.62 -4.13 5.37
N GLU A 383 -15.59 -4.86 5.92
CA GLU A 383 -15.45 -6.29 6.21
C GLU A 383 -14.22 -6.59 7.06
N SER A 384 -13.18 -7.19 6.47
CA SER A 384 -11.91 -7.50 7.15
C SER A 384 -10.78 -6.53 6.82
N VAL A 385 -10.97 -5.60 5.90
CA VAL A 385 -9.97 -4.57 5.60
C VAL A 385 -10.07 -3.45 6.63
N CYS A 386 -8.94 -3.08 7.19
CA CYS A 386 -8.81 -1.98 8.14
C CYS A 386 -7.65 -1.07 7.69
N VAL A 387 -7.96 0.19 7.41
CA VAL A 387 -6.96 1.19 7.02
C VAL A 387 -6.97 2.30 8.06
N VAL A 388 -5.80 2.58 8.63
CA VAL A 388 -5.59 3.68 9.58
C VAL A 388 -4.80 4.78 8.88
N TYR A 389 -5.26 6.02 9.01
CA TYR A 389 -4.53 7.21 8.60
C TYR A 389 -4.15 8.03 9.82
N ILE A 390 -2.90 8.48 9.85
CA ILE A 390 -2.36 9.31 10.93
C ILE A 390 -1.91 10.65 10.33
N ASN A 391 -2.47 11.74 10.85
CA ASN A 391 -2.13 13.13 10.51
C ASN A 391 -2.18 13.45 9.00
N GLY A 392 -3.00 12.73 8.20
CA GLY A 392 -3.01 12.88 6.75
C GLY A 392 -1.65 12.63 6.08
N ARG A 393 -0.76 11.91 6.76
CA ARG A 393 0.61 11.63 6.31
C ARG A 393 0.89 10.15 6.13
N TYR A 394 0.44 9.33 7.04
CA TYR A 394 0.72 7.90 7.07
C TYR A 394 -0.54 7.08 6.88
N ALA A 395 -0.49 6.09 6.01
CA ALA A 395 -1.50 5.03 5.89
C ALA A 395 -0.95 3.73 6.46
N PHE A 396 -1.82 2.91 7.03
CA PHE A 396 -1.50 1.62 7.59
C PHE A 396 -2.62 0.63 7.29
N THR A 397 -2.49 -0.07 6.19
CA THR A 397 -3.46 -1.06 5.72
C THR A 397 -3.23 -2.39 6.41
N ASN A 398 -4.30 -2.98 6.89
CA ASN A 398 -4.27 -4.28 7.54
C ASN A 398 -5.52 -5.09 7.24
N ARG A 399 -5.42 -6.40 7.47
CA ARG A 399 -6.57 -7.29 7.43
C ARG A 399 -6.80 -7.87 8.81
N ILE A 400 -7.97 -7.58 9.36
CA ILE A 400 -8.43 -8.05 10.65
C ILE A 400 -9.80 -8.69 10.43
N TYR A 401 -9.89 -9.99 10.59
CA TYR A 401 -11.13 -10.72 10.36
C TYR A 401 -12.13 -10.52 11.49
N ASP A 402 -13.41 -10.62 11.18
CA ASP A 402 -14.55 -10.51 12.10
C ASP A 402 -14.71 -9.14 12.81
N LEU A 403 -14.11 -8.06 12.27
CA LEU A 403 -14.23 -6.71 12.84
C LEU A 403 -15.69 -6.27 13.06
N ALA A 404 -16.53 -6.51 12.08
CA ALA A 404 -17.91 -6.01 12.05
C ALA A 404 -18.83 -6.58 13.14
N LYS A 405 -18.41 -7.64 13.78
CA LYS A 405 -19.20 -8.31 14.83
C LYS A 405 -18.77 -7.94 16.24
N ASN A 406 -17.69 -7.19 16.36
CA ASN A 406 -16.97 -7.03 17.61
C ASN A 406 -17.14 -5.64 18.23
N PRO A 407 -17.22 -5.55 19.57
CA PRO A 407 -16.98 -4.32 20.30
C PRO A 407 -15.54 -3.83 20.02
N TRP A 408 -15.35 -2.53 20.16
CA TRP A 408 -14.03 -1.93 20.05
C TRP A 408 -13.75 -1.04 21.27
N ALA A 409 -12.49 -0.73 21.48
CA ALA A 409 -12.08 0.12 22.59
C ALA A 409 -10.96 1.08 22.16
N ILE A 410 -10.88 2.22 22.84
CA ILE A 410 -9.65 3.00 22.95
C ILE A 410 -8.91 2.54 24.19
N PHE A 411 -7.59 2.50 24.15
CA PHE A 411 -6.78 2.05 25.27
C PHE A 411 -5.46 2.80 25.40
N CYS A 412 -4.90 2.75 26.61
CA CYS A 412 -3.54 3.18 26.92
C CYS A 412 -2.89 2.09 27.79
N THR A 413 -1.74 1.55 27.37
CA THR A 413 -1.00 0.55 28.15
C THR A 413 0.18 1.17 28.91
N GLU A 414 0.76 2.24 28.39
CA GLU A 414 1.88 2.95 29.01
C GLU A 414 1.65 4.45 28.87
N GLY A 415 2.07 5.22 29.86
CA GLY A 415 1.94 6.68 29.89
C GLY A 415 0.51 7.17 30.10
N GLU A 416 0.21 8.30 29.48
CA GLU A 416 -1.09 8.95 29.51
C GLU A 416 -1.45 9.52 28.14
N VAL A 417 -2.72 9.39 27.74
CA VAL A 417 -3.25 9.95 26.51
C VAL A 417 -4.65 10.53 26.74
N THR A 418 -4.92 11.71 26.18
CA THR A 418 -6.28 12.26 26.09
C THR A 418 -6.82 12.04 24.70
N VAL A 419 -7.92 11.31 24.59
CA VAL A 419 -8.63 11.05 23.32
C VAL A 419 -9.90 11.86 23.28
N SER A 420 -10.04 12.72 22.28
CA SER A 420 -11.18 13.63 22.08
C SER A 420 -11.79 13.50 20.68
N ASP A 421 -12.91 14.17 20.48
CA ASP A 421 -13.61 14.27 19.18
C ASP A 421 -13.91 12.93 18.51
N ILE A 422 -14.17 11.91 19.31
CA ILE A 422 -14.45 10.56 18.81
C ILE A 422 -15.77 10.57 18.05
N LYS A 423 -15.73 10.23 16.77
CA LYS A 423 -16.92 10.09 15.93
C LYS A 423 -16.91 8.73 15.25
N LEU A 424 -18.08 8.13 15.15
CA LEU A 424 -18.32 6.89 14.40
C LEU A 424 -19.35 7.18 13.33
N SER A 425 -19.06 6.81 12.09
CA SER A 425 -19.98 6.93 10.97
C SER A 425 -19.92 5.69 10.07
N THR A 426 -20.94 5.55 9.21
CA THR A 426 -21.15 4.43 8.29
C THR A 426 -21.79 4.88 6.99
N TYR A 427 -22.04 3.96 6.06
CA TYR A 427 -22.86 4.14 4.83
C TYR A 427 -23.61 2.88 4.46
#